data_85cc7c1224ff900903c7d94c01999f58
#
_entry.id   85cc7c1224ff900903c7d94c01999f58
#
_cell.length_a   1.000
_cell.length_b   1.000
_cell.length_c   1.000
_cell.angle_alpha   90.00
_cell.angle_beta   90.00
_cell.angle_gamma   90.00
#
_symmetry.space_group_name_H-M   'P 1'
#
loop_
_entity.id
_entity.type
_entity.pdbx_description
1 polymer ?
#
loop_
_entity_poly.entity_id
_entity_poly.type
_entity_poly.pdbx_seq_one_letter_code
_entity_poly.pdbx_strand_id
1 'polypeptide(L)'
;YDKNSPTLRKICNSSRKVNCLAVLSSKGSKIWGVPWTVIGFSYYLGLLFSLLINSFSTNIFVTVSYFNLLSLPYIIYSVYYQKFIVKQWCVLCLSVQFINLSLFILSVLAGYFSAGLSLDLLSIFSIFGTFILSFGVAYLLWQYIQKEKNNKDLSNLFKKIKYNRDVFF
;
A
#
# COMPACT_ATOMS: atom_id res chain seq x y z
N TYR A 1 0.25 -10.37 -4.44
CA TYR A 1 -0.76 -10.76 -5.44
C TYR A 1 -0.59 -12.22 -5.79
N ASP A 2 -1.53 -13.06 -5.35
CA ASP A 2 -1.54 -14.48 -5.70
C ASP A 2 -2.24 -14.64 -7.07
N LYS A 3 -1.45 -15.02 -8.08
CA LYS A 3 -1.95 -15.28 -9.45
C LYS A 3 -2.97 -16.43 -9.50
N ASN A 4 -3.03 -17.25 -8.46
CA ASN A 4 -3.85 -18.45 -8.42
C ASN A 4 -5.23 -18.23 -7.79
N SER A 5 -5.50 -17.04 -7.20
CA SER A 5 -6.81 -16.74 -6.64
C SER A 5 -7.82 -16.40 -7.76
N PRO A 6 -8.86 -17.24 -7.97
CA PRO A 6 -9.84 -17.02 -9.04
C PRO A 6 -10.64 -15.75 -8.84
N THR A 7 -10.90 -15.36 -7.59
CA THR A 7 -11.68 -14.16 -7.24
C THR A 7 -10.90 -12.88 -7.56
N LEU A 8 -9.62 -12.80 -7.15
CA LEU A 8 -8.78 -11.66 -7.48
C LEU A 8 -8.56 -11.52 -8.99
N ARG A 9 -8.45 -12.63 -9.70
CA ARG A 9 -8.31 -12.64 -11.16
C ARG A 9 -9.56 -12.10 -11.87
N LYS A 10 -10.76 -12.43 -11.38
CA LYS A 10 -12.01 -11.88 -11.90
C LYS A 10 -12.11 -10.38 -11.69
N ILE A 11 -11.77 -9.88 -10.51
CA ILE A 11 -11.83 -8.45 -10.17
C ILE A 11 -10.77 -7.67 -10.95
N CYS A 12 -9.53 -8.17 -10.98
CA CYS A 12 -8.39 -7.48 -11.57
C CYS A 12 -8.29 -7.56 -13.10
N ASN A 13 -9.07 -8.43 -13.74
CA ASN A 13 -9.12 -8.59 -15.21
C ASN A 13 -10.55 -8.56 -15.74
N SER A 14 -11.43 -7.76 -15.13
CA SER A 14 -12.84 -7.70 -15.46
C SER A 14 -13.12 -7.10 -16.84
N SER A 15 -12.21 -6.33 -17.42
CA SER A 15 -12.34 -5.76 -18.76
C SER A 15 -10.97 -5.52 -19.42
N ARG A 16 -10.98 -5.25 -20.74
CA ARG A 16 -9.76 -4.90 -21.53
C ARG A 16 -8.95 -3.75 -20.93
N LYS A 17 -9.59 -2.83 -20.20
CA LYS A 17 -8.96 -1.65 -19.60
C LYS A 17 -8.62 -1.83 -18.12
N VAL A 18 -8.98 -2.96 -17.52
CA VAL A 18 -8.74 -3.25 -16.10
C VAL A 18 -7.69 -4.34 -15.98
N ASN A 19 -6.50 -3.97 -15.52
CA ASN A 19 -5.40 -4.90 -15.31
C ASN A 19 -4.54 -4.44 -14.12
N CYS A 20 -4.84 -4.96 -12.92
CA CYS A 20 -4.09 -4.60 -11.72
C CYS A 20 -2.61 -4.97 -11.82
N LEU A 21 -2.29 -6.10 -12.48
CA LEU A 21 -0.91 -6.57 -12.58
C LEU A 21 -0.07 -5.61 -13.44
N ALA A 22 -0.62 -5.09 -14.55
CA ALA A 22 0.05 -4.12 -15.41
C ALA A 22 0.41 -2.85 -14.63
N VAL A 23 -0.51 -2.35 -13.79
CA VAL A 23 -0.28 -1.18 -12.95
C VAL A 23 0.75 -1.47 -11.86
N LEU A 24 0.59 -2.57 -11.12
CA LEU A 24 1.46 -2.93 -10.00
C LEU A 24 2.89 -3.34 -10.42
N SER A 25 3.08 -3.80 -11.66
CA SER A 25 4.40 -4.12 -12.22
C SER A 25 5.06 -2.98 -12.99
N SER A 26 4.37 -1.86 -13.19
CA SER A 26 4.89 -0.71 -13.93
C SER A 26 6.05 -0.04 -13.18
N LYS A 27 6.89 0.73 -13.90
CA LYS A 27 8.05 1.43 -13.32
C LYS A 27 7.64 2.41 -12.21
N GLY A 28 6.53 3.14 -12.38
CA GLY A 28 6.02 4.09 -11.40
C GLY A 28 5.30 3.46 -10.20
N SER A 29 5.16 2.14 -10.17
CA SER A 29 4.62 1.43 -8.99
C SER A 29 5.64 1.23 -7.87
N LYS A 30 6.87 1.70 -8.06
CA LYS A 30 7.98 1.58 -7.09
C LYS A 30 8.68 2.91 -6.89
N ILE A 31 9.07 3.20 -5.63
CA ILE A 31 9.99 4.28 -5.27
C ILE A 31 11.23 3.64 -4.66
N TRP A 32 12.41 3.93 -5.22
CA TRP A 32 13.69 3.36 -4.77
C TRP A 32 13.67 1.83 -4.63
N GLY A 33 12.95 1.15 -5.52
CA GLY A 33 12.81 -0.30 -5.50
C GLY A 33 11.71 -0.84 -4.56
N VAL A 34 11.16 -0.03 -3.68
CA VAL A 34 10.07 -0.40 -2.77
C VAL A 34 8.72 -0.16 -3.44
N PRO A 35 7.83 -1.16 -3.50
CA PRO A 35 6.49 -0.99 -4.07
C PRO A 35 5.63 -0.02 -3.25
N TRP A 36 4.82 0.80 -3.93
CA TRP A 36 3.84 1.67 -3.27
C TRP A 36 2.87 0.93 -2.35
N THR A 37 2.62 -0.34 -2.62
CA THR A 37 1.77 -1.18 -1.77
C THR A 37 2.34 -1.38 -0.38
N VAL A 38 3.67 -1.44 -0.24
CA VAL A 38 4.36 -1.52 1.07
C VAL A 38 4.18 -0.20 1.83
N ILE A 39 4.37 0.93 1.13
CA ILE A 39 4.19 2.27 1.71
C ILE A 39 2.74 2.46 2.16
N GLY A 40 1.77 2.11 1.31
CA GLY A 40 0.35 2.18 1.65
C GLY A 40 -0.03 1.27 2.82
N PHE A 41 0.48 0.04 2.84
CA PHE A 41 0.25 -0.87 3.95
C PHE A 41 0.83 -0.33 5.26
N SER A 42 2.06 0.21 5.24
CA SER A 42 2.69 0.81 6.42
C SER A 42 1.91 2.04 6.92
N TYR A 43 1.35 2.83 6.02
CA TYR A 43 0.51 3.97 6.35
C TYR A 43 -0.74 3.54 7.15
N TYR A 44 -1.52 2.58 6.65
CA TYR A 44 -2.71 2.10 7.36
C TYR A 44 -2.39 1.39 8.66
N LEU A 45 -1.28 0.64 8.69
CA LEU A 45 -0.80 0.00 9.91
C LEU A 45 -0.38 1.05 10.96
N GLY A 46 0.29 2.13 10.52
CA GLY A 46 0.65 3.26 11.37
C GLY A 46 -0.57 3.98 11.94
N LEU A 47 -1.59 4.22 11.11
CA LEU A 47 -2.87 4.77 11.57
C LEU A 47 -3.51 3.90 12.64
N LEU A 48 -3.59 2.58 12.40
CA LEU A 48 -4.19 1.63 13.33
C LEU A 48 -3.46 1.65 14.68
N PHE A 49 -2.12 1.55 14.67
CA PHE A 49 -1.34 1.57 15.90
C PHE A 49 -1.43 2.94 16.61
N SER A 50 -1.41 4.03 15.86
CA SER A 50 -1.57 5.37 16.45
C SER A 50 -2.90 5.52 17.19
N LEU A 51 -3.99 5.03 16.61
CA LEU A 51 -5.31 5.05 17.23
C LEU A 51 -5.37 4.17 18.49
N LEU A 52 -4.78 2.97 18.44
CA LEU A 52 -4.78 2.04 19.57
C LEU A 52 -3.94 2.57 20.74
N ILE A 53 -2.75 3.09 20.46
CA ILE A 53 -1.82 3.56 21.51
C ILE A 53 -2.34 4.83 22.19
N ASN A 54 -2.94 5.74 21.42
CA ASN A 54 -3.43 7.01 21.96
C ASN A 54 -4.90 6.97 22.42
N SER A 55 -5.46 5.78 22.62
CA SER A 55 -6.80 5.56 23.20
C SER A 55 -7.91 6.38 22.54
N PHE A 56 -7.87 6.56 21.22
CA PHE A 56 -8.87 7.30 20.44
C PHE A 56 -9.11 8.74 20.91
N SER A 57 -8.07 9.43 21.41
CA SER A 57 -8.18 10.83 21.83
C SER A 57 -8.49 11.76 20.65
N THR A 58 -9.18 12.88 20.90
CA THR A 58 -9.53 13.85 19.86
C THR A 58 -8.28 14.41 19.14
N ASN A 59 -7.19 14.62 19.88
CA ASN A 59 -5.94 15.13 19.32
C ASN A 59 -5.34 14.18 18.26
N ILE A 60 -5.50 12.86 18.44
CA ILE A 60 -5.02 11.90 17.45
C ILE A 60 -5.84 11.97 16.16
N PHE A 61 -7.16 12.14 16.24
CA PHE A 61 -8.01 12.29 15.06
C PHE A 61 -7.67 13.55 14.27
N VAL A 62 -7.39 14.66 14.94
CA VAL A 62 -6.92 15.90 14.31
C VAL A 62 -5.61 15.64 13.57
N THR A 63 -4.62 15.05 14.23
CA THR A 63 -3.31 14.80 13.61
C THR A 63 -3.39 13.82 12.45
N VAL A 64 -4.15 12.73 12.59
CA VAL A 64 -4.40 11.75 11.50
C VAL A 64 -5.08 12.43 10.31
N SER A 65 -5.99 13.39 10.54
CA SER A 65 -6.63 14.16 9.47
C SER A 65 -5.65 14.98 8.65
N TYR A 66 -4.65 15.61 9.29
CA TYR A 66 -3.57 16.31 8.60
C TYR A 66 -2.65 15.34 7.81
N PHE A 67 -2.33 14.17 8.36
CA PHE A 67 -1.59 13.15 7.62
C PHE A 67 -2.36 12.64 6.40
N ASN A 68 -3.68 12.48 6.53
CA ASN A 68 -4.53 12.11 5.39
C ASN A 68 -4.55 13.23 4.33
N LEU A 69 -4.61 14.50 4.74
CA LEU A 69 -4.51 15.64 3.81
C LEU A 69 -3.21 15.57 2.98
N LEU A 70 -2.08 15.21 3.60
CA LEU A 70 -0.80 15.03 2.90
C LEU A 70 -0.82 13.86 1.90
N SER A 71 -1.72 12.90 2.05
CA SER A 71 -1.87 11.78 1.12
C SER A 71 -2.66 12.13 -0.16
N LEU A 72 -3.41 13.23 -0.18
CA LEU A 72 -4.26 13.62 -1.31
C LEU A 72 -3.49 13.82 -2.63
N PRO A 73 -2.31 14.47 -2.67
CA PRO A 73 -1.53 14.60 -3.89
C PRO A 73 -1.18 13.25 -4.54
N TYR A 74 -1.00 12.21 -3.71
CA TYR A 74 -0.77 10.86 -4.21
C TYR A 74 -1.99 10.28 -4.94
N ILE A 75 -3.22 10.61 -4.52
CA ILE A 75 -4.44 10.19 -5.21
C ILE A 75 -4.45 10.74 -6.63
N ILE A 76 -4.16 12.04 -6.79
CA ILE A 76 -4.11 12.71 -8.09
C ILE A 76 -3.03 12.07 -8.97
N TYR A 77 -1.82 11.90 -8.42
CA TYR A 77 -0.71 11.27 -9.12
C TYR A 77 -1.08 9.85 -9.60
N SER A 78 -1.67 9.04 -8.74
CA SER A 78 -1.99 7.65 -9.03
C SER A 78 -3.07 7.52 -10.11
N VAL A 79 -4.13 8.34 -10.06
CA VAL A 79 -5.18 8.38 -11.09
C VAL A 79 -4.61 8.84 -12.44
N TYR A 80 -3.80 9.90 -12.41
CA TYR A 80 -3.10 10.39 -13.61
C TYR A 80 -2.22 9.31 -14.24
N TYR A 81 -1.40 8.65 -13.40
CA TYR A 81 -0.47 7.60 -13.86
C TYR A 81 -1.21 6.42 -14.50
N GLN A 82 -2.30 5.96 -13.87
CA GLN A 82 -3.12 4.87 -14.40
C GLN A 82 -3.79 5.23 -15.73
N LYS A 83 -4.34 6.45 -15.84
CA LYS A 83 -5.10 6.90 -17.03
C LYS A 83 -4.19 7.20 -18.20
N PHE A 84 -3.10 7.93 -18.01
CA PHE A 84 -2.31 8.51 -19.10
C PHE A 84 -1.04 7.71 -19.42
N ILE A 85 -0.39 7.10 -18.42
CA ILE A 85 0.89 6.41 -18.61
C ILE A 85 0.69 4.92 -18.81
N VAL A 86 0.03 4.23 -17.88
CA VAL A 86 -0.19 2.78 -18.00
C VAL A 86 -1.36 2.45 -18.91
N LYS A 87 -2.33 3.37 -19.04
CA LYS A 87 -3.58 3.21 -19.81
C LYS A 87 -4.39 1.98 -19.38
N GLN A 88 -4.23 1.59 -18.12
CA GLN A 88 -4.92 0.48 -17.47
C GLN A 88 -5.36 0.91 -16.08
N TRP A 89 -6.50 0.42 -15.64
CA TRP A 89 -7.06 0.72 -14.33
C TRP A 89 -6.77 -0.41 -13.35
N CYS A 90 -6.39 -0.04 -12.14
CA CYS A 90 -6.23 -0.96 -11.03
C CYS A 90 -7.36 -0.74 -10.02
N VAL A 91 -8.33 -1.66 -9.99
CA VAL A 91 -9.48 -1.56 -9.07
C VAL A 91 -9.03 -1.51 -7.60
N LEU A 92 -8.03 -2.32 -7.23
CA LEU A 92 -7.49 -2.32 -5.88
C LEU A 92 -6.88 -0.96 -5.50
N CYS A 93 -6.13 -0.33 -6.43
CA CYS A 93 -5.54 0.98 -6.20
C CYS A 93 -6.63 2.06 -6.05
N LEU A 94 -7.66 2.01 -6.89
CA LEU A 94 -8.78 2.95 -6.82
C LEU A 94 -9.60 2.77 -5.55
N SER A 95 -9.79 1.54 -5.06
CA SER A 95 -10.48 1.28 -3.80
C SER A 95 -9.75 1.91 -2.60
N VAL A 96 -8.42 1.78 -2.55
CA VAL A 96 -7.60 2.42 -1.50
C VAL A 96 -7.73 3.93 -1.56
N GLN A 97 -7.75 4.52 -2.75
CA GLN A 97 -7.88 5.97 -2.92
C GLN A 97 -9.27 6.47 -2.56
N PHE A 98 -10.30 5.67 -2.88
CA PHE A 98 -11.66 5.97 -2.44
C PHE A 98 -11.77 5.98 -0.91
N ILE A 99 -11.13 5.03 -0.21
CA ILE A 99 -11.07 5.01 1.26
C ILE A 99 -10.37 6.27 1.78
N ASN A 100 -9.21 6.65 1.23
CA ASN A 100 -8.50 7.88 1.64
C ASN A 100 -9.34 9.14 1.44
N LEU A 101 -10.01 9.25 0.30
CA LEU A 101 -10.89 10.39 0.01
C LEU A 101 -12.08 10.43 0.98
N SER A 102 -12.67 9.28 1.30
CA SER A 102 -13.77 9.17 2.27
C SER A 102 -13.32 9.59 3.67
N LEU A 103 -12.14 9.15 4.11
CA LEU A 103 -11.55 9.57 5.39
C LEU A 103 -11.32 11.08 5.44
N PHE A 104 -10.84 11.68 4.35
CA PHE A 104 -10.66 13.13 4.25
C PHE A 104 -12.00 13.87 4.38
N ILE A 105 -13.03 13.46 3.63
CA ILE A 105 -14.37 14.07 3.70
C ILE A 105 -14.93 13.96 5.11
N LEU A 106 -14.84 12.78 5.74
CA LEU A 106 -15.29 12.60 7.12
C LEU A 106 -14.54 13.50 8.10
N SER A 107 -13.24 13.70 7.92
CA SER A 107 -12.43 14.60 8.75
C SER A 107 -12.85 16.06 8.62
N VAL A 108 -13.23 16.49 7.41
CA VAL A 108 -13.77 17.84 7.16
C VAL A 108 -15.13 18.01 7.83
N LEU A 109 -16.04 17.05 7.66
CA LEU A 109 -17.38 17.06 8.24
C LEU A 109 -17.36 17.02 9.77
N ALA A 110 -16.42 16.30 10.36
CA ALA A 110 -16.20 16.23 11.79
C ALA A 110 -15.56 17.52 12.39
N GLY A 111 -15.15 18.47 11.54
CA GLY A 111 -14.57 19.73 11.99
C GLY A 111 -13.15 19.62 12.56
N TYR A 112 -12.43 18.52 12.32
CA TYR A 112 -11.08 18.33 12.87
C TYR A 112 -10.08 19.37 12.40
N PHE A 113 -10.27 19.96 11.23
CA PHE A 113 -9.41 21.05 10.74
C PHE A 113 -9.72 22.41 11.42
N SER A 114 -10.94 22.58 11.97
CA SER A 114 -11.32 23.79 12.70
C SER A 114 -10.86 23.78 14.16
N ALA A 115 -10.61 22.60 14.73
CA ALA A 115 -10.19 22.44 16.12
C ALA A 115 -8.79 22.99 16.42
N GLY A 116 -8.07 23.41 15.38
CA GLY A 116 -6.67 23.85 15.50
C GLY A 116 -5.74 22.70 15.82
N LEU A 117 -4.54 22.75 15.28
CA LEU A 117 -3.51 21.74 15.55
C LEU A 117 -2.90 22.03 16.93
N SER A 118 -3.52 21.54 18.00
CA SER A 118 -2.87 21.50 19.32
C SER A 118 -1.75 20.43 19.26
N LEU A 119 -0.60 20.85 18.71
CA LEU A 119 0.58 20.00 18.60
C LEU A 119 1.20 19.82 19.99
N ASP A 120 0.69 18.85 20.72
CA ASP A 120 1.40 18.34 21.87
C ASP A 120 2.63 17.57 21.37
N LEU A 121 3.82 18.01 21.77
CA LEU A 121 5.10 17.48 21.31
C LEU A 121 5.18 15.95 21.54
N LEU A 122 4.62 15.47 22.63
CA LEU A 122 4.57 14.04 22.98
C LEU A 122 3.71 13.25 21.97
N SER A 123 2.56 13.79 21.59
CA SER A 123 1.67 13.17 20.59
C SER A 123 2.32 13.08 19.22
N ILE A 124 3.08 14.11 18.82
CA ILE A 124 3.82 14.12 17.56
C ILE A 124 4.87 13.01 17.55
N PHE A 125 5.70 12.93 18.58
CA PHE A 125 6.71 11.88 18.69
C PHE A 125 6.11 10.48 18.71
N SER A 126 5.00 10.28 19.40
CA SER A 126 4.26 9.02 19.43
C SER A 126 3.80 8.61 18.02
N ILE A 127 3.22 9.55 17.26
CA ILE A 127 2.72 9.28 15.91
C ILE A 127 3.87 9.00 14.94
N PHE A 128 4.91 9.82 14.92
CA PHE A 128 6.08 9.58 14.08
C PHE A 128 6.75 8.23 14.43
N GLY A 129 6.87 7.90 15.71
CA GLY A 129 7.39 6.62 16.16
C GLY A 129 6.58 5.44 15.66
N THR A 130 5.25 5.50 15.73
CA THR A 130 4.37 4.45 15.21
C THR A 130 4.46 4.29 13.70
N PHE A 131 4.57 5.38 12.94
CA PHE A 131 4.76 5.32 11.48
C PHE A 131 6.11 4.74 11.08
N ILE A 132 7.20 5.13 11.74
CA ILE A 132 8.54 4.57 11.49
C ILE A 132 8.55 3.08 11.80
N LEU A 133 7.99 2.66 12.93
CA LEU A 133 7.89 1.25 13.33
C LEU A 133 7.05 0.45 12.33
N SER A 134 5.90 0.98 11.93
CA SER A 134 5.01 0.36 10.94
C SER A 134 5.68 0.20 9.57
N PHE A 135 6.45 1.20 9.15
CA PHE A 135 7.24 1.12 7.92
C PHE A 135 8.33 0.05 8.03
N GLY A 136 9.04 -0.01 9.16
CA GLY A 136 10.04 -1.04 9.43
C GLY A 136 9.44 -2.45 9.34
N VAL A 137 8.31 -2.68 10.01
CA VAL A 137 7.60 -3.97 9.98
C VAL A 137 7.14 -4.32 8.56
N ALA A 138 6.50 -3.39 7.86
CA ALA A 138 6.03 -3.61 6.49
C ALA A 138 7.18 -3.92 5.52
N TYR A 139 8.32 -3.22 5.67
CA TYR A 139 9.51 -3.43 4.87
C TYR A 139 10.16 -4.79 5.12
N LEU A 140 10.28 -5.21 6.39
CA LEU A 140 10.81 -6.52 6.75
C LEU A 140 9.91 -7.66 6.24
N LEU A 141 8.59 -7.52 6.38
CA LEU A 141 7.63 -8.47 5.82
C LEU A 141 7.76 -8.59 4.31
N TRP A 142 7.89 -7.46 3.62
CA TRP A 142 8.10 -7.45 2.18
C TRP A 142 9.40 -8.14 1.77
N GLN A 143 10.52 -7.85 2.46
CA GLN A 143 11.79 -8.52 2.20
C GLN A 143 11.69 -10.04 2.44
N TYR A 144 11.04 -10.43 3.53
CA TYR A 144 10.83 -11.86 3.84
C TYR A 144 10.04 -12.57 2.73
N ILE A 145 8.94 -11.97 2.27
CA ILE A 145 8.13 -12.50 1.18
C ILE A 145 8.93 -12.59 -0.12
N GLN A 146 9.76 -11.61 -0.44
CA GLN A 146 10.61 -11.63 -1.64
C GLN A 146 11.66 -12.75 -1.57
N LYS A 147 12.28 -12.93 -0.41
CA LYS A 147 13.26 -14.01 -0.18
C LYS A 147 12.61 -15.38 -0.35
N GLU A 148 11.43 -15.59 0.23
CA GLU A 148 10.69 -16.85 0.11
C GLU A 148 10.31 -17.13 -1.35
N LYS A 149 9.85 -16.11 -2.08
CA LYS A 149 9.52 -16.22 -3.50
C LYS A 149 10.73 -16.60 -4.34
N ASN A 150 11.87 -15.94 -4.13
CA ASN A 150 13.12 -16.28 -4.83
C ASN A 150 13.56 -17.73 -4.56
N ASN A 151 13.45 -18.19 -3.32
CA ASN A 151 13.80 -19.57 -2.96
C ASN A 151 12.88 -20.59 -3.65
N LYS A 152 11.58 -20.30 -3.74
CA LYS A 152 10.62 -21.16 -4.47
C LYS A 152 10.89 -21.18 -5.97
N ASP A 153 11.18 -20.02 -6.57
CA ASP A 153 11.52 -19.94 -8.00
C ASP A 153 12.82 -20.67 -8.30
N LEU A 154 13.85 -20.55 -7.45
CA LEU A 154 15.10 -21.28 -7.57
C LEU A 154 14.90 -22.80 -7.44
N SER A 155 14.13 -23.25 -6.46
CA SER A 155 13.76 -24.68 -6.30
C SER A 155 13.04 -25.23 -7.53
N ASN A 156 12.13 -24.46 -8.11
CA ASN A 156 11.43 -24.87 -9.33
C ASN A 156 12.35 -24.92 -10.54
N LEU A 157 13.32 -24.03 -10.67
CA LEU A 157 14.35 -24.07 -11.71
C LEU A 157 15.23 -25.32 -11.57
N PHE A 158 15.70 -25.64 -10.36
CA PHE A 158 16.48 -26.86 -10.11
C PHE A 158 15.71 -28.14 -10.47
N LYS A 159 14.42 -28.21 -10.13
CA LYS A 159 13.56 -29.32 -10.52
C LYS A 159 13.45 -29.46 -12.05
N LYS A 160 13.29 -28.36 -12.78
CA LYS A 160 13.23 -28.35 -14.25
C LYS A 160 14.54 -28.79 -14.88
N ILE A 161 15.69 -28.32 -14.35
CA ILE A 161 17.03 -28.72 -14.85
C ILE A 161 17.26 -30.22 -14.61
N LYS A 162 16.90 -30.72 -13.42
CA LYS A 162 16.99 -32.12 -13.10
C LYS A 162 16.16 -33.00 -14.05
N TYR A 163 14.91 -32.57 -14.31
CA TYR A 163 14.02 -33.31 -15.23
C TYR A 163 14.52 -33.29 -16.69
N ASN A 164 15.08 -32.16 -17.17
CA ASN A 164 15.63 -32.11 -18.53
C ASN A 164 16.98 -32.86 -18.69
N ARG A 165 17.72 -33.12 -17.60
CA ARG A 165 18.97 -33.88 -17.66
C ARG A 165 18.73 -35.36 -17.99
N ASP A 166 17.56 -35.90 -17.61
CA ASP A 166 17.17 -37.29 -17.90
C ASP A 166 16.73 -37.49 -19.37
N VAL A 167 16.64 -36.41 -20.17
CA VAL A 167 16.33 -36.47 -21.61
C VAL A 167 17.61 -36.45 -22.47
N PHE A 168 18.79 -36.16 -21.89
CA PHE A 168 20.08 -36.09 -22.60
C PHE A 168 20.99 -37.34 -22.39
N PHE A 169 20.46 -38.37 -21.78
CA PHE A 169 21.08 -39.72 -21.72
C PHE A 169 20.08 -40.77 -22.28
#